data_8a02eb8bd9dfaa47ed7d669f647fd5d8
#
_entry.id   8a02eb8bd9dfaa47ed7d669f647fd5d8
#
_cell.length_a   1.000
_cell.length_b   1.000
_cell.length_c   1.000
_cell.angle_alpha   90.00
_cell.angle_beta   90.00
_cell.angle_gamma   90.00
#
_symmetry.space_group_name_H-M   'P 1'
#
loop_
_entity.id
_entity.type
_entity.pdbx_description
1 polymer ?
#
loop_
_entity_poly.entity_id
_entity_poly.type
_entity_poly.pdbx_seq_one_letter_code
_entity_poly.pdbx_strand_id
1 'polypeptide(L)'
;MDIRNLTKIVRNMMLYKNSADKNLLALNENEFEMLRYITKREYRSLKEITDYLNVDKSLVTRICKKLLKLDYITIEDDPSDSRKKLLKATKKTFEIKNDMFDREYEFYNSCLKVLTPEEKENFSHLIDKVYIESKRLRKNKFQSVENEKSKIR
;
A
#
# COMPACT_ATOMS: atom_id res chain seq x y z
N MET A 1 4.58 18.54 18.14
CA MET A 1 5.15 17.43 17.31
C MET A 1 5.22 17.88 15.87
N ASP A 2 6.36 17.75 15.21
CA ASP A 2 6.45 18.03 13.77
C ASP A 2 6.00 16.81 12.97
N ILE A 3 4.73 16.80 12.61
CA ILE A 3 4.09 15.76 11.80
C ILE A 3 4.80 15.50 10.45
N ARG A 4 5.49 16.51 9.91
CA ARG A 4 6.27 16.36 8.67
C ARG A 4 7.40 15.34 8.81
N ASN A 5 7.85 15.03 10.02
CA ASN A 5 8.87 14.02 10.27
C ASN A 5 8.37 12.61 9.88
N LEU A 6 7.08 12.31 10.04
CA LEU A 6 6.50 11.06 9.55
C LEU A 6 6.66 10.92 8.03
N THR A 7 6.33 11.97 7.28
CA THR A 7 6.50 11.99 5.81
C THR A 7 7.98 11.88 5.41
N LYS A 8 8.89 12.53 6.15
CA LYS A 8 10.34 12.44 5.88
C LYS A 8 10.88 11.04 6.12
N ILE A 9 10.43 10.36 7.19
CA ILE A 9 10.81 8.97 7.48
C ILE A 9 10.35 8.05 6.35
N VAL A 10 9.09 8.17 5.93
CA VAL A 10 8.56 7.39 4.79
C VAL A 10 9.35 7.66 3.51
N ARG A 11 9.68 8.92 3.22
CA ARG A 11 10.51 9.28 2.06
C ARG A 11 11.89 8.64 2.11
N ASN A 12 12.56 8.67 3.25
CA ASN A 12 13.88 8.04 3.43
C ASN A 12 13.80 6.52 3.24
N MET A 13 12.74 5.88 3.74
CA MET A 13 12.47 4.46 3.50
C MET A 13 12.30 4.16 2.00
N MET A 14 11.56 5.00 1.27
CA MET A 14 11.38 4.85 -0.18
C MET A 14 12.72 4.98 -0.92
N LEU A 15 13.58 5.95 -0.54
CA LEU A 15 14.91 6.09 -1.10
C LEU A 15 15.79 4.87 -0.82
N TYR A 16 15.73 4.31 0.38
CA TYR A 16 16.43 3.08 0.72
C TYR A 16 15.98 1.89 -0.15
N LYS A 17 14.66 1.71 -0.31
CA LYS A 17 14.12 0.67 -1.19
C LYS A 17 14.59 0.83 -2.62
N ASN A 18 14.54 2.04 -3.16
CA ASN A 18 14.90 2.33 -4.54
C ASN A 18 16.41 2.18 -4.81
N SER A 19 17.26 2.32 -3.79
CA SER A 19 18.72 2.18 -3.95
C SER A 19 19.17 0.77 -4.31
N ALA A 20 18.32 -0.22 -4.11
CA ALA A 20 18.72 -1.63 -4.11
C ALA A 20 18.14 -2.48 -5.25
N ASP A 21 17.06 -2.07 -5.93
CA ASP A 21 16.47 -2.86 -7.00
C ASP A 21 15.89 -2.02 -8.13
N LYS A 22 16.52 -2.13 -9.31
CA LYS A 22 16.06 -1.44 -10.54
C LYS A 22 14.70 -1.97 -11.04
N ASN A 23 14.31 -3.20 -10.70
CA ASN A 23 13.04 -3.78 -11.11
C ASN A 23 11.86 -3.17 -10.34
N LEU A 24 12.09 -2.72 -9.10
CA LEU A 24 11.08 -2.01 -8.30
C LEU A 24 10.77 -0.62 -8.86
N LEU A 25 11.71 0.01 -9.58
CA LEU A 25 11.53 1.32 -10.23
C LEU A 25 10.54 1.31 -11.40
N ALA A 26 10.17 0.14 -11.92
CA ALA A 26 9.19 0.01 -13.01
C ALA A 26 7.73 0.27 -12.54
N LEU A 27 7.48 0.28 -11.24
CA LEU A 27 6.15 0.46 -10.65
C LEU A 27 6.10 1.73 -9.79
N ASN A 28 5.03 2.51 -9.95
CA ASN A 28 4.75 3.65 -9.09
C ASN A 28 3.98 3.23 -7.82
N GLU A 29 3.73 4.18 -6.91
CA GLU A 29 3.06 3.90 -5.63
C GLU A 29 1.68 3.26 -5.79
N ASN A 30 0.85 3.74 -6.72
CA ASN A 30 -0.47 3.18 -6.95
C ASN A 30 -0.41 1.74 -7.49
N GLU A 31 0.55 1.46 -8.35
CA GLU A 31 0.79 0.13 -8.91
C GLU A 31 1.24 -0.85 -7.80
N PHE A 32 2.14 -0.42 -6.94
CA PHE A 32 2.56 -1.19 -5.78
C PHE A 32 1.42 -1.43 -4.80
N GLU A 33 0.68 -0.39 -4.46
CA GLU A 33 -0.41 -0.51 -3.50
C GLU A 33 -1.52 -1.43 -4.03
N MET A 34 -1.78 -1.40 -5.33
CA MET A 34 -2.68 -2.34 -5.98
C MET A 34 -2.20 -3.78 -5.85
N LEU A 35 -0.92 -4.05 -6.12
CA LEU A 35 -0.33 -5.38 -5.94
C LEU A 35 -0.42 -5.85 -4.49
N ARG A 36 -0.04 -5.01 -3.54
CA ARG A 36 -0.15 -5.32 -2.11
C ARG A 36 -1.57 -5.67 -1.71
N TYR A 37 -2.55 -4.95 -2.22
CA TYR A 37 -3.96 -5.20 -1.93
C TYR A 37 -4.44 -6.52 -2.52
N ILE A 38 -4.04 -6.83 -3.76
CA ILE A 38 -4.38 -8.10 -4.42
C ILE A 38 -3.80 -9.29 -3.64
N THR A 39 -2.57 -9.21 -3.15
CA THR A 39 -1.94 -10.31 -2.39
C THR A 39 -2.58 -10.64 -1.04
N LYS A 40 -3.48 -9.80 -0.53
CA LYS A 40 -4.13 -10.03 0.77
C LYS A 40 -5.25 -11.09 0.73
N ARG A 41 -5.68 -11.48 -0.46
CA ARG A 41 -6.67 -12.55 -0.69
C ARG A 41 -6.31 -13.31 -1.97
N GLU A 42 -6.91 -14.48 -2.13
CA GLU A 42 -6.71 -15.28 -3.33
C GLU A 42 -7.17 -14.54 -4.60
N TYR A 43 -8.31 -13.86 -4.53
CA TYR A 43 -8.87 -13.07 -5.62
C TYR A 43 -9.36 -11.69 -5.15
N ARG A 44 -9.30 -10.70 -6.06
CA ARG A 44 -9.88 -9.38 -5.91
C ARG A 44 -10.64 -8.99 -7.16
N SER A 45 -11.83 -8.43 -7.01
CA SER A 45 -12.56 -7.81 -8.13
C SER A 45 -12.00 -6.41 -8.45
N LEU A 46 -12.21 -5.97 -9.69
CA LEU A 46 -11.87 -4.60 -10.09
C LEU A 46 -12.60 -3.54 -9.24
N LYS A 47 -13.82 -3.84 -8.82
CA LYS A 47 -14.59 -2.94 -7.95
C LYS A 47 -13.93 -2.78 -6.58
N GLU A 48 -13.56 -3.90 -5.93
CA GLU A 48 -12.86 -3.85 -4.64
C GLU A 48 -11.57 -3.03 -4.72
N ILE A 49 -10.81 -3.19 -5.81
CA ILE A 49 -9.56 -2.47 -6.03
C ILE A 49 -9.82 -0.97 -6.23
N THR A 50 -10.80 -0.60 -7.04
CA THR A 50 -11.17 0.79 -7.29
C THR A 50 -11.63 1.48 -6.01
N ASP A 51 -12.46 0.81 -5.21
CA ASP A 51 -12.94 1.32 -3.93
C ASP A 51 -11.78 1.46 -2.90
N TYR A 52 -10.85 0.50 -2.90
CA TYR A 52 -9.69 0.54 -2.00
C TYR A 52 -8.73 1.69 -2.31
N LEU A 53 -8.34 1.82 -3.59
CA LEU A 53 -7.40 2.87 -4.03
C LEU A 53 -8.02 4.25 -4.04
N ASN A 54 -9.36 4.35 -4.03
CA ASN A 54 -10.11 5.60 -4.15
C ASN A 54 -9.66 6.46 -5.35
N VAL A 55 -9.51 5.82 -6.50
CA VAL A 55 -9.11 6.44 -7.78
C VAL A 55 -10.09 6.08 -8.89
N ASP A 56 -9.97 6.72 -10.03
CA ASP A 56 -10.83 6.46 -11.18
C ASP A 56 -10.67 5.05 -11.73
N LYS A 57 -11.78 4.46 -12.16
CA LYS A 57 -11.80 3.13 -12.79
C LYS A 57 -10.86 3.04 -14.01
N SER A 58 -10.74 4.11 -14.78
CA SER A 58 -9.84 4.19 -15.94
C SER A 58 -8.36 4.02 -15.53
N LEU A 59 -7.96 4.62 -14.40
CA LEU A 59 -6.62 4.45 -13.85
C LEU A 59 -6.39 3.00 -13.42
N VAL A 60 -7.33 2.40 -12.68
CA VAL A 60 -7.24 0.99 -12.28
C VAL A 60 -7.11 0.07 -13.50
N THR A 61 -7.91 0.30 -14.54
CA THR A 61 -7.83 -0.49 -15.77
C THR A 61 -6.46 -0.37 -16.45
N ARG A 62 -5.88 0.82 -16.48
CA ARG A 62 -4.54 1.07 -17.03
C ARG A 62 -3.45 0.35 -16.21
N ILE A 63 -3.54 0.43 -14.89
CA ILE A 63 -2.63 -0.29 -13.99
C ILE A 63 -2.74 -1.80 -14.22
N CYS A 64 -3.96 -2.35 -14.29
CA CYS A 64 -4.19 -3.76 -14.59
C CYS A 64 -3.48 -4.22 -15.87
N LYS A 65 -3.63 -3.48 -16.96
CA LYS A 65 -2.96 -3.79 -18.23
C LYS A 65 -1.44 -3.84 -18.09
N LYS A 66 -0.85 -2.90 -17.35
CA LYS A 66 0.58 -2.87 -17.10
C LYS A 66 1.02 -4.07 -16.24
N LEU A 67 0.31 -4.37 -15.16
CA LEU A 67 0.65 -5.46 -14.26
C LEU A 67 0.51 -6.83 -14.92
N LEU A 68 -0.49 -7.00 -15.81
CA LEU A 68 -0.62 -8.19 -16.66
C LEU A 68 0.58 -8.35 -17.59
N LYS A 69 0.96 -7.27 -18.28
CA LYS A 69 2.11 -7.28 -19.21
C LYS A 69 3.42 -7.63 -18.50
N LEU A 70 3.54 -7.25 -17.23
CA LEU A 70 4.72 -7.53 -16.39
C LEU A 70 4.64 -8.89 -15.67
N ASP A 71 3.60 -9.66 -15.90
CA ASP A 71 3.35 -10.96 -15.27
C ASP A 71 3.26 -10.90 -13.73
N TYR A 72 2.73 -9.81 -13.20
CA TYR A 72 2.49 -9.67 -11.77
C TYR A 72 1.11 -10.15 -11.33
N ILE A 73 0.14 -10.15 -12.23
CA ILE A 73 -1.23 -10.62 -11.97
C ILE A 73 -1.73 -11.48 -13.14
N THR A 74 -2.72 -12.29 -12.83
CA THR A 74 -3.61 -12.94 -13.82
C THR A 74 -5.03 -12.43 -13.66
N ILE A 75 -5.83 -12.54 -14.72
CA ILE A 75 -7.25 -12.18 -14.70
C ILE A 75 -8.04 -13.42 -15.12
N GLU A 76 -9.05 -13.75 -14.33
CA GLU A 76 -9.99 -14.83 -14.56
C GLU A 76 -11.42 -14.30 -14.55
N ASP A 77 -12.35 -15.01 -15.21
CA ASP A 77 -13.78 -14.72 -15.10
C ASP A 77 -14.29 -15.22 -13.74
N ASP A 78 -15.18 -14.44 -13.12
CA ASP A 78 -15.88 -14.91 -11.92
C ASP A 78 -16.80 -16.08 -12.30
N PRO A 79 -16.66 -17.27 -11.70
CA PRO A 79 -17.51 -18.42 -11.98
C PRO A 79 -19.01 -18.15 -11.76
N SER A 80 -19.36 -17.22 -10.88
CA SER A 80 -20.74 -16.86 -10.57
C SER A 80 -21.32 -15.77 -11.47
N ASP A 81 -20.46 -14.96 -12.12
CA ASP A 81 -20.88 -13.88 -13.03
C ASP A 81 -19.75 -13.55 -14.03
N SER A 82 -19.86 -14.07 -15.24
CA SER A 82 -18.85 -13.88 -16.31
C SER A 82 -18.57 -12.42 -16.70
N ARG A 83 -19.45 -11.49 -16.29
CA ARG A 83 -19.22 -10.04 -16.48
C ARG A 83 -18.23 -9.47 -15.48
N LYS A 84 -17.94 -10.18 -14.40
CA LYS A 84 -16.97 -9.79 -13.38
C LYS A 84 -15.61 -10.42 -13.65
N LYS A 85 -14.57 -9.63 -13.47
CA LYS A 85 -13.19 -10.08 -13.56
C LYS A 85 -12.57 -10.17 -12.18
N LEU A 86 -11.88 -11.28 -11.93
CA LEU A 86 -11.14 -11.54 -10.70
C LEU A 86 -9.66 -11.47 -11.00
N LEU A 87 -8.93 -10.70 -10.19
CA LEU A 87 -7.48 -10.54 -10.28
C LEU A 87 -6.81 -11.38 -9.22
N LYS A 88 -5.77 -12.10 -9.62
CA LYS A 88 -4.94 -12.95 -8.77
C LYS A 88 -3.48 -12.57 -8.91
N ALA A 89 -2.77 -12.49 -7.78
CA ALA A 89 -1.33 -12.27 -7.79
C ALA A 89 -0.58 -13.53 -8.26
N THR A 90 0.46 -13.33 -9.06
CA THR A 90 1.38 -14.42 -9.47
C THR A 90 2.41 -14.72 -8.39
N LYS A 91 3.12 -15.84 -8.53
CA LYS A 91 4.27 -16.17 -7.67
C LYS A 91 5.32 -15.06 -7.64
N LYS A 92 5.62 -14.49 -8.81
CA LYS A 92 6.53 -13.36 -8.98
C LYS A 92 6.15 -12.16 -8.07
N THR A 93 4.85 -11.87 -7.96
CA THR A 93 4.35 -10.79 -7.09
C THR A 93 4.61 -11.07 -5.61
N PHE A 94 4.44 -12.30 -5.17
CA PHE A 94 4.72 -12.68 -3.78
C PHE A 94 6.21 -12.59 -3.45
N GLU A 95 7.09 -12.99 -4.37
CA GLU A 95 8.54 -12.87 -4.21
C GLU A 95 8.95 -11.39 -4.04
N ILE A 96 8.48 -10.51 -4.92
CA ILE A 96 8.74 -9.06 -4.83
C ILE A 96 8.16 -8.45 -3.54
N LYS A 97 6.96 -8.86 -3.15
CA LYS A 97 6.34 -8.38 -1.91
C LYS A 97 7.18 -8.74 -0.69
N ASN A 98 7.72 -9.95 -0.64
CA ASN A 98 8.55 -10.38 0.48
C ASN A 98 9.86 -9.58 0.54
N ASP A 99 10.54 -9.42 -0.57
CA ASP A 99 11.76 -8.60 -0.65
C ASP A 99 11.51 -7.15 -0.21
N MET A 100 10.38 -6.58 -0.61
CA MET A 100 9.99 -5.22 -0.20
C MET A 100 9.69 -5.14 1.30
N PHE A 101 9.00 -6.13 1.84
CA PHE A 101 8.69 -6.18 3.27
C PHE A 101 9.97 -6.29 4.10
N ASP A 102 10.90 -7.14 3.69
CA ASP A 102 12.19 -7.32 4.37
C ASP A 102 12.98 -6.02 4.41
N ARG A 103 13.02 -5.27 3.29
CA ARG A 103 13.67 -3.95 3.22
C ARG A 103 13.01 -2.90 4.08
N GLU A 104 11.69 -2.82 4.07
CA GLU A 104 10.95 -1.91 4.96
C GLU A 104 11.26 -2.25 6.43
N TYR A 105 11.23 -3.53 6.78
CA TYR A 105 11.56 -4.01 8.10
C TYR A 105 12.98 -3.65 8.52
N GLU A 106 13.98 -3.90 7.67
CA GLU A 106 15.39 -3.55 7.91
C GLU A 106 15.56 -2.05 8.17
N PHE A 107 14.94 -1.22 7.34
CA PHE A 107 15.01 0.24 7.48
C PHE A 107 14.41 0.70 8.81
N TYR A 108 13.16 0.35 9.06
CA TYR A 108 12.48 0.79 10.29
C TYR A 108 13.12 0.21 11.55
N ASN A 109 13.52 -1.06 11.53
CA ASN A 109 14.23 -1.67 12.65
C ASN A 109 15.56 -0.96 12.93
N SER A 110 16.27 -0.53 11.89
CA SER A 110 17.50 0.27 12.05
C SER A 110 17.23 1.65 12.62
N CYS A 111 16.17 2.32 12.18
CA CYS A 111 15.75 3.61 12.75
C CYS A 111 15.38 3.50 14.23
N LEU A 112 14.72 2.41 14.62
CA LEU A 112 14.26 2.20 16.00
C LEU A 112 15.37 1.79 16.98
N LYS A 113 16.61 1.56 16.52
CA LYS A 113 17.74 1.26 17.41
C LYS A 113 18.11 2.41 18.35
N VAL A 114 17.76 3.63 18.01
CA VAL A 114 18.00 4.82 18.86
C VAL A 114 17.09 4.88 20.09
N LEU A 115 16.03 4.06 20.11
CA LEU A 115 15.06 4.02 21.19
C LEU A 115 15.44 2.95 22.23
N THR A 116 15.20 3.28 23.50
CA THR A 116 15.25 2.29 24.60
C THR A 116 14.13 1.23 24.44
N PRO A 117 14.21 0.08 25.14
CA PRO A 117 13.14 -0.90 25.11
C PRO A 117 11.77 -0.35 25.52
N GLU A 118 11.71 0.49 26.56
CA GLU A 118 10.48 1.14 27.02
C GLU A 118 9.92 2.11 25.97
N GLU A 119 10.77 2.92 25.35
CA GLU A 119 10.37 3.83 24.27
C GLU A 119 9.85 3.08 23.06
N LYS A 120 10.43 1.91 22.71
CA LYS A 120 9.93 1.06 21.61
C LYS A 120 8.54 0.52 21.89
N GLU A 121 8.29 0.05 23.12
CA GLU A 121 6.98 -0.45 23.53
C GLU A 121 5.93 0.66 23.47
N ASN A 122 6.22 1.85 24.02
CA ASN A 122 5.36 3.00 23.96
C ASN A 122 5.11 3.44 22.50
N PHE A 123 6.16 3.51 21.69
CA PHE A 123 6.05 3.85 20.28
C PHE A 123 5.16 2.87 19.52
N SER A 124 5.35 1.56 19.73
CA SER A 124 4.51 0.53 19.12
C SER A 124 3.03 0.74 19.45
N HIS A 125 2.71 0.96 20.72
CA HIS A 125 1.33 1.22 21.15
C HIS A 125 0.73 2.47 20.51
N LEU A 126 1.51 3.55 20.42
CA LEU A 126 1.05 4.81 19.84
C LEU A 126 0.87 4.70 18.31
N ILE A 127 1.80 4.06 17.62
CA ILE A 127 1.71 3.89 16.16
C ILE A 127 0.53 2.99 15.77
N ASP A 128 0.23 1.99 16.57
CA ASP A 128 -0.95 1.12 16.34
C ASP A 128 -2.26 1.92 16.43
N LYS A 129 -2.40 2.81 17.40
CA LYS A 129 -3.57 3.70 17.49
C LYS A 129 -3.71 4.59 16.26
N VAL A 130 -2.62 5.21 15.83
CA VAL A 130 -2.60 6.07 14.64
C VAL A 130 -2.91 5.26 13.38
N TYR A 131 -2.39 4.04 13.28
CA TYR A 131 -2.67 3.14 12.18
C TYR A 131 -4.15 2.74 12.11
N ILE A 132 -4.75 2.37 13.24
CA ILE A 132 -6.19 2.04 13.31
C ILE A 132 -7.03 3.21 12.83
N GLU A 133 -6.74 4.42 13.29
CA GLU A 133 -7.44 5.63 12.85
C GLU A 133 -7.25 5.90 11.36
N SER A 134 -6.04 5.76 10.84
CA SER A 134 -5.77 5.93 9.41
C SER A 134 -6.59 4.95 8.55
N LYS A 135 -6.78 3.71 9.02
CA LYS A 135 -7.67 2.73 8.36
C LYS A 135 -9.13 3.17 8.38
N ARG A 136 -9.59 3.75 9.49
CA ARG A 136 -10.95 4.29 9.62
C ARG A 136 -11.17 5.43 8.63
N LEU A 137 -10.24 6.38 8.56
CA LEU A 137 -10.28 7.50 7.61
C LEU A 137 -10.32 7.02 6.15
N ARG A 138 -9.51 6.03 5.80
CA ARG A 138 -9.51 5.44 4.46
C ARG A 138 -10.85 4.77 4.12
N LYS A 139 -11.43 4.00 5.05
CA LYS A 139 -12.74 3.36 4.85
C LYS A 139 -13.86 4.37 4.63
N ASN A 140 -13.77 5.54 5.25
CA ASN A 140 -14.67 6.67 5.08
C ASN A 140 -14.28 7.57 3.88
N LYS A 141 -13.43 7.09 2.95
CA LYS A 141 -12.97 7.84 1.78
C LYS A 141 -12.42 9.23 2.13
N PHE A 142 -11.83 9.38 3.33
CA PHE A 142 -11.21 10.61 3.86
C PHE A 142 -12.17 11.80 4.06
N GLN A 143 -13.48 11.58 4.03
CA GLN A 143 -14.48 12.64 4.18
C GLN A 143 -14.32 13.44 5.48
N SER A 144 -13.93 12.79 6.58
CA SER A 144 -13.71 13.48 7.87
C SER A 144 -12.56 14.48 7.79
N VAL A 145 -11.48 14.16 7.05
CA VAL A 145 -10.33 15.05 6.87
C VAL A 145 -10.68 16.25 6.00
N GLU A 146 -11.49 16.06 4.97
CA GLU A 146 -11.96 17.14 4.08
C GLU A 146 -12.92 18.09 4.80
N ASN A 147 -13.80 17.56 5.64
CA ASN A 147 -14.74 18.36 6.43
C ASN A 147 -14.03 19.25 7.47
N GLU A 148 -12.93 18.80 8.04
CA GLU A 148 -12.10 19.61 8.96
C GLU A 148 -11.44 20.78 8.25
N LYS A 149 -10.97 20.61 7.02
CA LYS A 149 -10.40 21.71 6.21
C LYS A 149 -11.42 22.82 5.95
N SER A 150 -12.70 22.48 5.80
CA SER A 150 -13.78 23.44 5.54
C SER A 150 -14.11 24.31 6.76
N LYS A 151 -13.76 23.86 7.98
CA LYS A 151 -13.98 24.59 9.25
C LYS A 151 -12.85 25.56 9.60
N ILE A 152 -11.69 25.43 8.97
CA ILE A 152 -10.48 26.23 9.23
C ILE A 152 -10.36 27.42 8.24
N ARG A 153 -11.20 27.46 7.21
CA ARG A 153 -11.34 28.58 6.26
C ARG A 153 -12.52 29.45 6.63
#